data_deb69a95901428ff71bb3c4dd0979464
#
_entry.id   deb69a95901428ff71bb3c4dd0979464
#
_cell.length_a   1.000
_cell.length_b   1.000
_cell.length_c   1.000
_cell.angle_alpha   90.00
_cell.angle_beta   90.00
_cell.angle_gamma   90.00
#
_symmetry.space_group_name_H-M   'P 1'
#
loop_
_entity.id
_entity.type
_entity.pdbx_description
1 polymer ?
#
loop_
_entity_poly.entity_id
_entity_poly.type
_entity_poly.pdbx_seq_one_letter_code
_entity_poly.pdbx_strand_id
1 'polypeptide(L)'
;MAALIVGCDAMTEWCAWLLDEGYRGEMECIIAKIFGSESQKEAAIELMMKTHGGRAFLHGHLFGDQVHEFLAPCIYEGEGEMLGMAFLKSLMKEHGRQFYEPIGKALQASRIRQFNPANPLHAWKLRQALKPYARWRLQQWTAGKVRLPGAPSPLREHAAFAARGLQKSRLWIDALMTKHQLKLPDRQCAMADLSQQIQDLVVMLAASLYAAKHQDPLVRD
;
A
#
# COMPACT_ATOMS: atom_id res chain seq x y z
N MET A 1 -18.80 10.48 -3.81
CA MET A 1 -18.67 10.44 -5.29
C MET A 1 -17.49 11.28 -5.77
N ALA A 2 -17.48 12.61 -5.62
CA ALA A 2 -16.38 13.44 -6.13
C ALA A 2 -15.00 12.98 -5.64
N ALA A 3 -14.84 12.69 -4.35
CA ALA A 3 -13.57 12.21 -3.80
C ALA A 3 -13.10 10.86 -4.41
N LEU A 4 -14.04 9.95 -4.72
CA LEU A 4 -13.73 8.68 -5.39
C LEU A 4 -13.22 8.93 -6.81
N ILE A 5 -13.87 9.84 -7.56
CA ILE A 5 -13.47 10.20 -8.92
C ILE A 5 -12.07 10.82 -8.91
N VAL A 6 -11.85 11.81 -8.06
CA VAL A 6 -10.53 12.46 -7.93
C VAL A 6 -9.44 11.48 -7.54
N GLY A 7 -9.75 10.55 -6.65
CA GLY A 7 -8.82 9.49 -6.26
C GLY A 7 -8.48 8.54 -7.43
N CYS A 8 -9.48 8.16 -8.23
CA CYS A 8 -9.27 7.32 -9.41
C CYS A 8 -8.43 8.04 -10.48
N ASP A 9 -8.73 9.30 -10.76
CA ASP A 9 -7.97 10.13 -11.71
C ASP A 9 -6.51 10.28 -11.26
N ALA A 10 -6.31 10.60 -9.98
CA ALA A 10 -4.97 10.73 -9.40
C ALA A 10 -4.14 9.45 -9.52
N MET A 11 -4.75 8.30 -9.22
CA MET A 11 -4.07 7.01 -9.32
C MET A 11 -3.76 6.64 -10.77
N THR A 12 -4.69 6.91 -11.69
CA THR A 12 -4.53 6.62 -13.12
C THR A 12 -3.42 7.48 -13.73
N GLU A 13 -3.44 8.80 -13.51
CA GLU A 13 -2.39 9.69 -14.00
C GLU A 13 -1.01 9.35 -13.42
N TRP A 14 -0.96 9.05 -12.13
CA TRP A 14 0.30 8.68 -11.51
C TRP A 14 0.88 7.39 -12.09
N CYS A 15 0.05 6.35 -12.29
CA CYS A 15 0.50 5.10 -12.91
C CYS A 15 0.92 5.30 -14.36
N ALA A 16 0.16 6.06 -15.15
CA ALA A 16 0.51 6.38 -16.53
C ALA A 16 1.86 7.09 -16.61
N TRP A 17 2.05 8.12 -15.78
CA TRP A 17 3.33 8.83 -15.70
C TRP A 17 4.51 7.93 -15.35
N LEU A 18 4.35 7.02 -14.38
CA LEU A 18 5.42 6.08 -14.01
C LEU A 18 5.81 5.16 -15.18
N LEU A 19 4.83 4.67 -15.93
CA LEU A 19 5.07 3.82 -17.09
C LEU A 19 5.76 4.60 -18.23
N ASP A 20 5.34 5.84 -18.47
CA ASP A 20 5.94 6.73 -19.47
C ASP A 20 7.40 7.07 -19.14
N GLU A 21 7.74 7.22 -17.85
CA GLU A 21 9.11 7.40 -17.37
C GLU A 21 9.95 6.10 -17.35
N GLY A 22 9.37 4.98 -17.78
CA GLY A 22 10.06 3.70 -17.90
C GLY A 22 10.17 2.88 -16.62
N TYR A 23 9.41 3.25 -15.58
CA TYR A 23 9.27 2.42 -14.38
C TYR A 23 8.39 1.20 -14.67
N ARG A 24 8.59 0.11 -13.92
CA ARG A 24 7.74 -1.08 -14.10
C ARG A 24 6.29 -0.86 -13.66
N GLY A 25 6.06 -0.05 -12.64
CA GLY A 25 4.75 0.35 -12.17
C GLY A 25 3.85 -0.78 -11.64
N GLU A 26 4.36 -2.00 -11.46
CA GLU A 26 3.56 -3.18 -11.12
C GLU A 26 2.78 -3.00 -9.80
N MET A 27 3.44 -2.47 -8.78
CA MET A 27 2.84 -2.28 -7.45
C MET A 27 1.80 -1.16 -7.46
N GLU A 28 2.12 -0.09 -8.15
CA GLU A 28 1.28 1.09 -8.29
C GLU A 28 0.03 0.77 -9.08
N CYS A 29 0.15 0.04 -10.20
CA CYS A 29 -0.98 -0.42 -10.99
C CYS A 29 -1.89 -1.39 -10.22
N ILE A 30 -1.33 -2.25 -9.36
CA ILE A 30 -2.14 -3.12 -8.47
C ILE A 30 -3.00 -2.24 -7.55
N ILE A 31 -2.43 -1.22 -6.91
CA ILE A 31 -3.18 -0.32 -6.01
C ILE A 31 -4.25 0.44 -6.80
N ALA A 32 -3.90 0.97 -7.97
CA ALA A 32 -4.85 1.69 -8.83
C ALA A 32 -6.02 0.81 -9.26
N LYS A 33 -5.75 -0.45 -9.64
CA LYS A 33 -6.79 -1.42 -10.00
C LYS A 33 -7.71 -1.72 -8.82
N ILE A 34 -7.17 -2.02 -7.64
CA ILE A 34 -7.97 -2.30 -6.45
C ILE A 34 -8.83 -1.09 -6.10
N PHE A 35 -8.21 0.09 -5.98
CA PHE A 35 -8.92 1.31 -5.62
C PHE A 35 -10.00 1.68 -6.64
N GLY A 36 -9.69 1.61 -7.94
CA GLY A 36 -10.63 1.94 -9.00
C GLY A 36 -11.84 1.03 -9.05
N SER A 37 -11.63 -0.30 -8.96
CA SER A 37 -12.74 -1.26 -8.97
C SER A 37 -13.63 -1.17 -7.72
N GLU A 38 -13.05 -1.02 -6.54
CA GLU A 38 -13.82 -0.84 -5.31
C GLU A 38 -14.55 0.51 -5.28
N SER A 39 -13.93 1.57 -5.80
CA SER A 39 -14.58 2.89 -5.94
C SER A 39 -15.75 2.85 -6.91
N GLN A 40 -15.63 2.12 -8.01
CA GLN A 40 -16.75 1.93 -8.96
C GLN A 40 -17.90 1.18 -8.30
N LYS A 41 -17.64 0.10 -7.60
CA LYS A 41 -18.64 -0.66 -6.84
C LYS A 41 -19.34 0.23 -5.79
N GLU A 42 -18.54 0.95 -4.99
CA GLU A 42 -19.07 1.86 -3.98
C GLU A 42 -19.96 2.95 -4.62
N ALA A 43 -19.48 3.59 -5.66
CA ALA A 43 -20.20 4.65 -6.35
C ALA A 43 -21.55 4.15 -6.94
N ALA A 44 -21.54 3.02 -7.64
CA ALA A 44 -22.73 2.50 -8.32
C ALA A 44 -23.72 1.86 -7.33
N ILE A 45 -23.24 0.97 -6.47
CA ILE A 45 -24.12 0.14 -5.62
C ILE A 45 -24.43 0.85 -4.30
N GLU A 46 -23.39 1.29 -3.56
CA GLU A 46 -23.58 1.84 -2.22
C GLU A 46 -24.12 3.27 -2.24
N LEU A 47 -23.76 4.05 -3.24
CA LEU A 47 -24.22 5.44 -3.32
C LEU A 47 -25.41 5.61 -4.28
N MET A 48 -25.25 5.28 -5.57
CA MET A 48 -26.28 5.57 -6.57
C MET A 48 -27.52 4.69 -6.45
N MET A 49 -27.39 3.37 -6.32
CA MET A 49 -28.54 2.49 -6.14
C MET A 49 -29.32 2.86 -4.88
N LYS A 50 -28.64 3.12 -3.76
CA LYS A 50 -29.30 3.55 -2.52
C LYS A 50 -29.99 4.90 -2.65
N THR A 51 -29.39 5.84 -3.39
CA THR A 51 -30.01 7.15 -3.65
C THR A 51 -31.30 7.01 -4.48
N HIS A 52 -31.30 6.10 -5.46
CA HIS A 52 -32.51 5.82 -6.28
C HIS A 52 -33.55 4.98 -5.54
N GLY A 53 -33.16 4.33 -4.44
CA GLY A 53 -34.02 3.52 -3.60
C GLY A 53 -34.66 2.35 -4.37
N GLY A 54 -35.95 2.05 -4.09
CA GLY A 54 -36.64 0.93 -4.72
C GLY A 54 -36.73 1.01 -6.26
N ARG A 55 -36.59 2.17 -6.85
CA ARG A 55 -36.56 2.32 -8.31
C ARG A 55 -35.40 1.60 -8.95
N ALA A 56 -34.27 1.47 -8.25
CA ALA A 56 -33.09 0.77 -8.76
C ALA A 56 -33.34 -0.73 -9.03
N PHE A 57 -34.41 -1.29 -8.49
CA PHE A 57 -34.80 -2.70 -8.68
C PHE A 57 -35.83 -2.91 -9.80
N LEU A 58 -36.26 -1.87 -10.48
CA LEU A 58 -37.16 -1.96 -11.61
C LEU A 58 -36.40 -2.38 -12.87
N HIS A 59 -37.00 -3.24 -13.71
CA HIS A 59 -36.47 -3.56 -15.03
C HIS A 59 -36.33 -2.32 -15.88
N GLY A 60 -35.21 -2.22 -16.60
CA GLY A 60 -34.82 -1.03 -17.38
C GLY A 60 -34.07 0.01 -16.57
N HIS A 61 -33.87 -0.17 -15.30
CA HIS A 61 -33.06 0.73 -14.49
C HIS A 61 -31.57 0.36 -14.58
N LEU A 62 -30.75 1.32 -15.03
CA LEU A 62 -29.34 1.13 -15.30
C LEU A 62 -28.58 0.40 -14.15
N PHE A 63 -28.76 0.87 -12.93
CA PHE A 63 -27.99 0.30 -11.79
C PHE A 63 -28.51 -1.10 -11.39
N GLY A 64 -29.80 -1.36 -11.50
CA GLY A 64 -30.38 -2.65 -11.16
C GLY A 64 -30.06 -3.74 -12.18
N ASP A 65 -30.30 -3.43 -13.44
CA ASP A 65 -30.08 -4.38 -14.52
C ASP A 65 -28.59 -4.69 -14.76
N GLN A 66 -27.71 -3.71 -14.48
CA GLN A 66 -26.27 -3.84 -14.71
C GLN A 66 -25.46 -4.02 -13.41
N VAL A 67 -26.07 -4.45 -12.32
CA VAL A 67 -25.37 -4.64 -11.05
C VAL A 67 -24.13 -5.56 -11.19
N HIS A 68 -24.20 -6.55 -12.05
CA HIS A 68 -23.07 -7.46 -12.31
C HIS A 68 -21.89 -6.75 -12.97
N GLU A 69 -22.15 -5.81 -13.86
CA GLU A 69 -21.11 -5.03 -14.52
C GLU A 69 -20.33 -4.14 -13.53
N PHE A 70 -20.99 -3.67 -12.48
CA PHE A 70 -20.35 -2.89 -11.42
C PHE A 70 -19.58 -3.76 -10.42
N LEU A 71 -19.94 -5.04 -10.29
CA LEU A 71 -19.22 -6.00 -9.43
C LEU A 71 -18.06 -6.68 -10.15
N ALA A 72 -18.19 -6.88 -11.46
CA ALA A 72 -17.24 -7.62 -12.26
C ALA A 72 -15.78 -7.10 -12.16
N PRO A 73 -15.51 -5.78 -12.19
CA PRO A 73 -14.14 -5.26 -12.06
C PRO A 73 -13.47 -5.59 -10.74
N CYS A 74 -14.23 -5.84 -9.67
CA CYS A 74 -13.66 -6.28 -8.39
C CYS A 74 -13.14 -7.71 -8.44
N ILE A 75 -13.60 -8.51 -9.41
CA ILE A 75 -13.26 -9.94 -9.55
C ILE A 75 -12.25 -10.17 -10.67
N TYR A 76 -12.46 -9.52 -11.84
CA TYR A 76 -11.63 -9.70 -13.02
C TYR A 76 -10.22 -9.15 -12.81
N GLU A 77 -9.24 -9.75 -13.53
CA GLU A 77 -7.82 -9.37 -13.46
C GLU A 77 -7.21 -9.48 -12.06
N GLY A 78 -7.85 -10.25 -11.21
CA GLY A 78 -7.48 -10.47 -9.82
C GLY A 78 -8.41 -9.77 -8.84
N GLU A 79 -8.90 -10.54 -7.90
CA GLU A 79 -9.74 -10.07 -6.81
C GLU A 79 -8.92 -9.17 -5.87
N GLY A 80 -9.55 -8.13 -5.31
CA GLY A 80 -8.87 -7.06 -4.59
C GLY A 80 -8.04 -7.52 -3.39
N GLU A 81 -8.56 -8.43 -2.56
CA GLU A 81 -7.83 -8.95 -1.40
C GLU A 81 -6.62 -9.81 -1.83
N MET A 82 -6.79 -10.61 -2.89
CA MET A 82 -5.70 -11.43 -3.43
C MET A 82 -4.58 -10.57 -4.03
N LEU A 83 -4.94 -9.52 -4.74
CA LEU A 83 -3.97 -8.55 -5.27
C LEU A 83 -3.28 -7.78 -4.14
N GLY A 84 -4.04 -7.35 -3.12
CA GLY A 84 -3.49 -6.71 -1.93
C GLY A 84 -2.50 -7.61 -1.18
N MET A 85 -2.79 -8.91 -1.09
CA MET A 85 -1.85 -9.89 -0.54
C MET A 85 -0.61 -10.08 -1.39
N ALA A 86 -0.74 -10.08 -2.73
CA ALA A 86 0.40 -10.16 -3.65
C ALA A 86 1.28 -8.92 -3.54
N PHE A 87 0.67 -7.74 -3.46
CA PHE A 87 1.35 -6.47 -3.22
C PHE A 87 2.19 -6.50 -1.93
N LEU A 88 1.58 -6.86 -0.79
CA LEU A 88 2.32 -6.92 0.48
C LEU A 88 3.42 -7.97 0.46
N LYS A 89 3.16 -9.16 -0.10
CA LYS A 89 4.18 -10.21 -0.26
C LYS A 89 5.39 -9.73 -1.05
N SER A 90 5.19 -8.92 -2.09
CA SER A 90 6.28 -8.33 -2.87
C SER A 90 7.11 -7.36 -2.05
N LEU A 91 6.48 -6.48 -1.26
CA LEU A 91 7.19 -5.58 -0.34
C LEU A 91 7.98 -6.36 0.72
N MET A 92 7.37 -7.40 1.28
CA MET A 92 8.02 -8.28 2.26
C MET A 92 9.19 -9.06 1.67
N LYS A 93 9.04 -9.56 0.43
CA LYS A 93 10.11 -10.26 -0.30
C LYS A 93 11.32 -9.37 -0.51
N GLU A 94 11.09 -8.11 -0.91
CA GLU A 94 12.17 -7.15 -1.10
C GLU A 94 12.88 -6.84 0.24
N HIS A 95 12.11 -6.60 1.32
CA HIS A 95 12.65 -6.38 2.66
C HIS A 95 13.41 -7.61 3.17
N GLY A 96 12.87 -8.81 2.94
CA GLY A 96 13.49 -10.09 3.29
C GLY A 96 14.80 -10.32 2.56
N ARG A 97 14.84 -10.05 1.26
CA ARG A 97 16.05 -10.17 0.44
C ARG A 97 17.14 -9.22 0.90
N GLN A 98 16.75 -8.01 1.27
CA GLN A 98 17.70 -6.98 1.68
C GLN A 98 18.33 -7.26 3.05
N PHE A 99 17.56 -7.77 4.02
CA PHE A 99 18.00 -7.86 5.41
C PHE A 99 18.02 -9.28 5.96
N TYR A 100 16.94 -10.05 5.78
CA TYR A 100 16.81 -11.35 6.43
C TYR A 100 17.58 -12.46 5.74
N GLU A 101 17.64 -12.46 4.41
CA GLU A 101 18.37 -13.46 3.65
C GLU A 101 19.88 -13.44 3.93
N PRO A 102 20.57 -12.28 3.95
CA PRO A 102 21.98 -12.21 4.34
C PRO A 102 22.22 -12.69 5.78
N ILE A 103 21.32 -12.35 6.71
CA ILE A 103 21.41 -12.80 8.11
C ILE A 103 21.23 -14.33 8.17
N GLY A 104 20.25 -14.88 7.46
CA GLY A 104 20.00 -16.33 7.39
C GLY A 104 21.20 -17.10 6.83
N LYS A 105 21.80 -16.61 5.73
CA LYS A 105 23.03 -17.21 5.16
C LYS A 105 24.19 -17.17 6.14
N ALA A 106 24.36 -16.06 6.87
CA ALA A 106 25.41 -15.93 7.88
C ALA A 106 25.20 -16.86 9.11
N LEU A 107 23.94 -17.05 9.52
CA LEU A 107 23.59 -18.02 10.57
C LEU A 107 23.95 -19.45 10.17
N GLN A 108 23.59 -19.86 8.95
CA GLN A 108 23.92 -21.17 8.39
C GLN A 108 25.43 -21.39 8.30
N ALA A 109 26.16 -20.41 7.73
CA ALA A 109 27.62 -20.48 7.61
C ALA A 109 28.32 -20.57 8.98
N SER A 110 27.78 -19.90 9.99
CA SER A 110 28.29 -19.91 11.36
C SER A 110 27.83 -21.13 12.19
N ARG A 111 26.98 -22.01 11.61
CA ARG A 111 26.35 -23.15 12.27
C ARG A 111 25.55 -22.77 13.54
N ILE A 112 24.98 -21.56 13.55
CA ILE A 112 24.16 -21.06 14.65
C ILE A 112 22.70 -21.40 14.33
N ARG A 113 22.11 -22.32 15.07
CA ARG A 113 20.71 -22.73 14.89
C ARG A 113 19.71 -21.68 15.36
N GLN A 114 20.05 -20.98 16.45
CA GLN A 114 19.19 -19.94 17.03
C GLN A 114 20.05 -18.74 17.45
N PHE A 115 19.69 -17.58 16.94
CA PHE A 115 20.36 -16.33 17.31
C PHE A 115 20.00 -15.93 18.74
N ASN A 116 21.02 -15.74 19.58
CA ASN A 116 20.87 -15.17 20.90
C ASN A 116 21.59 -13.83 20.95
N PRO A 117 20.85 -12.71 21.05
CA PRO A 117 21.46 -11.36 21.09
C PRO A 117 22.32 -11.11 22.34
N ALA A 118 22.09 -11.85 23.41
CA ALA A 118 22.89 -11.75 24.64
C ALA A 118 24.25 -12.44 24.53
N ASN A 119 24.47 -13.25 23.49
CA ASN A 119 25.76 -13.92 23.28
C ASN A 119 26.68 -13.06 22.39
N PRO A 120 27.79 -12.50 22.93
CA PRO A 120 28.68 -11.63 22.18
C PRO A 120 29.38 -12.33 21.01
N LEU A 121 29.59 -13.64 21.08
CA LEU A 121 30.18 -14.42 19.98
C LEU A 121 29.22 -14.52 18.80
N HIS A 122 27.90 -14.60 19.03
CA HIS A 122 26.91 -14.57 17.97
C HIS A 122 26.89 -13.21 17.30
N ALA A 123 26.87 -12.13 18.07
CA ALA A 123 26.92 -10.76 17.55
C ALA A 123 28.19 -10.50 16.75
N TRP A 124 29.34 -10.96 17.21
CA TRP A 124 30.61 -10.81 16.51
C TRP A 124 30.67 -11.60 15.19
N LYS A 125 30.24 -12.86 15.18
CA LYS A 125 30.19 -13.69 13.97
C LYS A 125 29.23 -13.13 12.91
N LEU A 126 28.11 -12.57 13.33
CA LEU A 126 27.05 -12.05 12.45
C LEU A 126 27.19 -10.55 12.16
N ARG A 127 28.22 -9.87 12.70
CA ARG A 127 28.33 -8.40 12.64
C ARG A 127 28.22 -7.81 11.22
N GLN A 128 28.79 -8.50 10.22
CA GLN A 128 28.75 -8.03 8.85
C GLN A 128 27.34 -8.10 8.25
N ALA A 129 26.59 -9.15 8.55
CA ALA A 129 25.22 -9.33 8.10
C ALA A 129 24.21 -8.47 8.90
N LEU A 130 24.47 -8.24 10.18
CA LEU A 130 23.62 -7.43 11.06
C LEU A 130 23.82 -5.91 10.87
N LYS A 131 25.01 -5.47 10.47
CA LYS A 131 25.35 -4.04 10.32
C LYS A 131 24.41 -3.29 9.36
N PRO A 132 24.05 -3.79 8.16
CA PRO A 132 23.12 -3.12 7.27
C PRO A 132 21.73 -2.97 7.88
N TYR A 133 21.23 -4.02 8.54
CA TYR A 133 19.93 -4.00 9.22
C TYR A 133 19.93 -3.01 10.40
N ALA A 134 20.95 -3.05 11.25
CA ALA A 134 21.08 -2.12 12.38
C ALA A 134 21.15 -0.66 11.90
N ARG A 135 21.95 -0.41 10.85
CA ARG A 135 22.05 0.93 10.25
C ARG A 135 20.72 1.40 9.70
N TRP A 136 20.01 0.54 8.98
CA TRP A 136 18.67 0.83 8.47
C TRP A 136 17.69 1.14 9.62
N ARG A 137 17.67 0.34 10.69
CA ARG A 137 16.82 0.59 11.87
C ARG A 137 17.10 1.94 12.52
N LEU A 138 18.37 2.32 12.68
CA LEU A 138 18.77 3.61 13.22
C LEU A 138 18.33 4.76 12.30
N GLN A 139 18.49 4.58 10.98
CA GLN A 139 18.03 5.58 10.00
C GLN A 139 16.53 5.83 10.08
N GLN A 140 15.70 4.82 10.39
CA GLN A 140 14.27 5.02 10.57
C GLN A 140 13.94 5.95 11.75
N TRP A 141 14.76 5.97 12.79
CA TRP A 141 14.56 6.87 13.94
C TRP A 141 14.97 8.30 13.64
N THR A 142 15.94 8.47 12.77
CA THR A 142 16.46 9.79 12.36
C THR A 142 15.85 10.29 11.05
N ALA A 143 14.89 9.56 10.50
CA ALA A 143 14.24 9.94 9.25
C ALA A 143 13.60 11.33 9.39
N GLY A 144 14.10 12.28 8.60
CA GLY A 144 13.62 13.66 8.60
C GLY A 144 12.18 13.78 8.11
N LYS A 145 11.57 14.94 8.38
CA LYS A 145 10.24 15.26 7.85
C LYS A 145 10.30 15.31 6.32
N VAL A 146 9.36 14.62 5.67
CA VAL A 146 9.18 14.73 4.22
C VAL A 146 8.84 16.17 3.88
N ARG A 147 9.62 16.77 2.99
CA ARG A 147 9.32 18.09 2.41
C ARG A 147 8.37 17.88 1.23
N LEU A 148 7.17 18.40 1.35
CA LEU A 148 6.19 18.37 0.27
C LEU A 148 6.23 19.69 -0.50
N PRO A 149 6.20 19.68 -1.82
CA PRO A 149 6.08 20.90 -2.61
C PRO A 149 4.79 21.64 -2.24
N GLY A 150 4.75 22.95 -2.42
CA GLY A 150 3.80 23.94 -1.93
C GLY A 150 2.31 23.66 -2.13
N ALA A 151 1.79 22.62 -1.52
CA ALA A 151 0.36 22.32 -1.49
C ALA A 151 -0.39 23.32 -0.57
N PRO A 152 -1.66 23.65 -0.86
CA PRO A 152 -2.56 24.38 0.05
C PRO A 152 -2.65 23.69 1.42
N SER A 153 -2.99 24.47 2.47
CA SER A 153 -2.88 24.01 3.87
C SER A 153 -3.57 22.66 4.17
N PRO A 154 -4.86 22.42 3.82
CA PRO A 154 -5.50 21.15 4.13
C PRO A 154 -4.83 19.96 3.42
N LEU A 155 -4.59 20.09 2.12
CA LEU A 155 -3.98 19.04 1.30
C LEU A 155 -2.55 18.72 1.74
N ARG A 156 -1.81 19.73 2.24
CA ARG A 156 -0.45 19.53 2.78
C ARG A 156 -0.47 18.66 4.02
N GLU A 157 -1.45 18.81 4.89
CA GLU A 157 -1.58 18.02 6.11
C GLU A 157 -1.87 16.57 5.79
N HIS A 158 -2.81 16.29 4.87
CA HIS A 158 -3.12 14.94 4.41
C HIS A 158 -1.94 14.29 3.70
N ALA A 159 -1.30 14.99 2.78
CA ALA A 159 -0.11 14.49 2.10
C ALA A 159 1.05 14.22 3.08
N ALA A 160 1.25 15.11 4.07
CA ALA A 160 2.28 14.92 5.10
C ALA A 160 1.96 13.74 6.04
N PHE A 161 0.69 13.53 6.38
CA PHE A 161 0.25 12.36 7.14
C PHE A 161 0.54 11.08 6.36
N ALA A 162 0.10 11.00 5.12
CA ALA A 162 0.30 9.85 4.24
C ALA A 162 1.80 9.53 4.03
N ALA A 163 2.60 10.55 3.72
CA ALA A 163 4.03 10.39 3.53
C ALA A 163 4.75 9.89 4.79
N ARG A 164 4.37 10.39 5.98
CA ARG A 164 4.90 9.87 7.25
C ARG A 164 4.46 8.43 7.52
N GLY A 165 3.21 8.09 7.18
CA GLY A 165 2.70 6.72 7.26
C GLY A 165 3.50 5.78 6.39
N LEU A 166 3.73 6.15 5.11
CA LEU A 166 4.53 5.37 4.16
C LEU A 166 6.00 5.22 4.60
N GLN A 167 6.60 6.24 5.22
CA GLN A 167 7.92 6.07 5.84
C GLN A 167 7.90 5.02 6.94
N LYS A 168 6.85 5.01 7.78
CA LYS A 168 6.71 4.05 8.88
C LYS A 168 6.31 2.65 8.42
N SER A 169 5.70 2.52 7.25
CA SER A 169 5.22 1.22 6.75
C SER A 169 6.34 0.18 6.65
N ARG A 170 7.56 0.61 6.36
CA ARG A 170 8.75 -0.25 6.38
C ARG A 170 9.00 -0.88 7.75
N LEU A 171 8.77 -0.11 8.83
CA LEU A 171 8.89 -0.62 10.19
C LEU A 171 7.73 -1.55 10.55
N TRP A 172 6.53 -1.29 10.03
CA TRP A 172 5.37 -2.17 10.24
C TRP A 172 5.57 -3.52 9.56
N ILE A 173 6.09 -3.52 8.32
CA ILE A 173 6.46 -4.73 7.58
C ILE A 173 7.51 -5.51 8.37
N ASP A 174 8.57 -4.85 8.81
CA ASP A 174 9.65 -5.46 9.61
C ASP A 174 9.13 -6.04 10.93
N ALA A 175 8.26 -5.31 11.63
CA ALA A 175 7.65 -5.77 12.88
C ALA A 175 6.75 -6.99 12.65
N LEU A 176 5.95 -7.01 11.58
CA LEU A 176 5.09 -8.13 11.22
C LEU A 176 5.93 -9.37 10.91
N MET A 177 6.98 -9.22 10.08
CA MET A 177 7.90 -10.30 9.74
C MET A 177 8.66 -10.84 10.97
N THR A 178 9.16 -9.95 11.83
CA THR A 178 9.90 -10.32 13.05
C THR A 178 9.00 -11.03 14.05
N LYS A 179 7.75 -10.54 14.22
CA LYS A 179 6.79 -11.09 15.18
C LYS A 179 6.35 -12.50 14.80
N HIS A 180 6.09 -12.75 13.54
CA HIS A 180 5.48 -14.01 13.09
C HIS A 180 6.47 -14.98 12.46
N GLN A 181 7.59 -14.50 11.93
CA GLN A 181 8.64 -15.33 11.32
C GLN A 181 8.08 -16.39 10.36
N LEU A 182 8.38 -17.66 10.55
CA LEU A 182 7.92 -18.77 9.71
C LEU A 182 6.40 -19.01 9.77
N LYS A 183 5.70 -18.48 10.80
CA LYS A 183 4.24 -18.59 10.94
C LYS A 183 3.48 -17.43 10.23
N LEU A 184 4.20 -16.56 9.54
CA LEU A 184 3.60 -15.42 8.87
C LEU A 184 2.59 -15.80 7.78
N PRO A 185 2.80 -16.87 6.97
CA PRO A 185 1.80 -17.30 5.99
C PRO A 185 0.43 -17.66 6.61
N ASP A 186 0.41 -18.04 7.89
CA ASP A 186 -0.82 -18.37 8.63
C ASP A 186 -1.53 -17.12 9.19
N ARG A 187 -0.97 -15.93 9.00
CA ARG A 187 -1.47 -14.63 9.52
C ARG A 187 -2.03 -13.73 8.44
N GLN A 188 -2.85 -14.30 7.57
CA GLN A 188 -3.37 -13.61 6.39
C GLN A 188 -4.18 -12.35 6.74
N CYS A 189 -5.03 -12.38 7.77
CA CYS A 189 -5.78 -11.17 8.20
C CYS A 189 -4.84 -10.03 8.57
N ALA A 190 -3.81 -10.28 9.38
CA ALA A 190 -2.86 -9.22 9.75
C ALA A 190 -2.05 -8.71 8.55
N MET A 191 -1.83 -9.55 7.54
CA MET A 191 -1.20 -9.15 6.28
C MET A 191 -2.17 -8.32 5.44
N ALA A 192 -3.44 -8.72 5.35
CA ALA A 192 -4.46 -7.96 4.62
C ALA A 192 -4.66 -6.57 5.22
N ASP A 193 -4.79 -6.47 6.55
CA ASP A 193 -4.91 -5.19 7.27
C ASP A 193 -3.73 -4.25 6.98
N LEU A 194 -2.50 -4.79 7.03
CA LEU A 194 -1.31 -3.99 6.74
C LEU A 194 -1.24 -3.58 5.26
N SER A 195 -1.64 -4.47 4.36
CA SER A 195 -1.72 -4.18 2.93
C SER A 195 -2.69 -3.03 2.66
N GLN A 196 -3.92 -3.12 3.20
CA GLN A 196 -4.93 -2.10 3.05
C GLN A 196 -4.46 -0.75 3.59
N GLN A 197 -3.86 -0.75 4.78
CA GLN A 197 -3.33 0.47 5.39
C GLN A 197 -2.25 1.15 4.53
N ILE A 198 -1.39 0.38 3.87
CA ILE A 198 -0.37 0.95 2.97
C ILE A 198 -1.02 1.48 1.70
N GLN A 199 -1.98 0.76 1.12
CA GLN A 199 -2.73 1.19 -0.07
C GLN A 199 -3.46 2.50 0.19
N ASP A 200 -4.19 2.62 1.30
CA ASP A 200 -4.90 3.84 1.69
C ASP A 200 -3.96 5.05 1.80
N LEU A 201 -2.77 4.85 2.36
CA LEU A 201 -1.76 5.91 2.45
C LEU A 201 -1.23 6.32 1.07
N VAL A 202 -1.08 5.38 0.14
CA VAL A 202 -0.64 5.68 -1.24
C VAL A 202 -1.72 6.47 -1.95
N VAL A 203 -2.97 6.04 -1.90
CA VAL A 203 -4.11 6.75 -2.52
C VAL A 203 -4.26 8.15 -1.93
N MET A 204 -4.20 8.27 -0.59
CA MET A 204 -4.28 9.58 0.09
C MET A 204 -3.15 10.51 -0.36
N LEU A 205 -1.93 10.02 -0.51
CA LEU A 205 -0.79 10.81 -0.96
C LEU A 205 -0.97 11.23 -2.42
N ALA A 206 -1.32 10.30 -3.30
CA ALA A 206 -1.53 10.56 -4.73
C ALA A 206 -2.65 11.58 -4.95
N ALA A 207 -3.82 11.36 -4.33
CA ALA A 207 -4.96 12.26 -4.44
C ALA A 207 -4.65 13.68 -3.90
N SER A 208 -3.95 13.77 -2.76
CA SER A 208 -3.57 15.07 -2.18
C SER A 208 -2.60 15.84 -3.07
N LEU A 209 -1.64 15.15 -3.70
CA LEU A 209 -0.67 15.79 -4.61
C LEU A 209 -1.30 16.15 -5.94
N TYR A 210 -2.21 15.32 -6.45
CA TYR A 210 -2.99 15.58 -7.66
C TYR A 210 -3.87 16.83 -7.48
N ALA A 211 -4.69 16.84 -6.43
CA ALA A 211 -5.57 17.96 -6.11
C ALA A 211 -4.79 19.28 -5.90
N ALA A 212 -3.59 19.21 -5.29
CA ALA A 212 -2.75 20.39 -5.11
C ALA A 212 -2.27 21.04 -6.40
N LYS A 213 -2.19 20.29 -7.48
CA LYS A 213 -1.80 20.77 -8.81
C LYS A 213 -2.99 21.22 -9.66
N HIS A 214 -4.19 20.79 -9.30
CA HIS A 214 -5.39 21.05 -10.10
C HIS A 214 -5.86 22.48 -9.94
N GLN A 215 -6.33 23.09 -11.05
CA GLN A 215 -6.80 24.48 -11.05
C GLN A 215 -8.27 24.61 -10.62
N ASP A 216 -9.05 23.55 -10.82
CA ASP A 216 -10.48 23.52 -10.48
C ASP A 216 -10.65 23.46 -8.94
N PRO A 217 -11.37 24.43 -8.34
CA PRO A 217 -11.67 24.40 -6.91
C PRO A 217 -12.40 23.13 -6.44
N LEU A 218 -13.30 22.58 -7.26
CA LEU A 218 -14.05 21.36 -6.93
C LEU A 218 -13.16 20.12 -6.79
N VAL A 219 -12.00 20.12 -7.40
CA VAL A 219 -11.00 19.04 -7.27
C VAL A 219 -10.10 19.27 -6.05
N ARG A 220 -9.91 20.55 -5.68
CA ARG A 220 -9.02 20.95 -4.58
C ARG A 220 -9.67 20.87 -3.21
N ASP A 221 -10.98 21.09 -3.11
CA ASP A 221 -11.78 21.11 -1.87
C ASP A 221 -12.43 19.76 -1.62
#